data_563ec8cf7ee3cd7cad33f5826b4a4ae6
#
_entry.id   563ec8cf7ee3cd7cad33f5826b4a4ae6
#
_cell.length_a   1.000
_cell.length_b   1.000
_cell.length_c   1.000
_cell.angle_alpha   90.00
_cell.angle_beta   90.00
_cell.angle_gamma   90.00
#
_symmetry.space_group_name_H-M   'P 1'
#
loop_
_entity.id
_entity.type
_entity.pdbx_description
1 polymer ?
#
loop_
_entity_poly.entity_id
_entity_poly.type
_entity_poly.pdbx_seq_one_letter_code
_entity_poly.pdbx_strand_id
1 'polypeptide(L)'
;MMEVEILWDVSVNKKCSMCKKDLPLDQFYLSHNGRYNFCCTPCDKIRKIKYRAENKEKIALADHKYINTERGYVNEVIGGIFQRAKRTDRNMVWQPDISKEQMYDELMLYIQDHGRNCEYCKQPWTYQRALGVRGTKNTARKRAGLNTNFSIDRLDTTITYSRDNIVFCCVGCNNRKNQVRISDIMNILKVWKERTKDESIGSI
;
A
#
# COMPACT_ATOMS: atom_id res chain seq x y z
N MET A 1 19.82 -37.19 -31.84
CA MET A 1 19.01 -36.01 -31.46
C MET A 1 19.88 -34.80 -31.73
N MET A 2 19.55 -34.04 -32.76
CA MET A 2 20.28 -32.79 -33.09
C MET A 2 19.75 -31.69 -32.19
N GLU A 3 20.62 -31.16 -31.34
CA GLU A 3 20.32 -29.90 -30.62
C GLU A 3 20.31 -28.75 -31.64
N VAL A 4 19.17 -28.16 -31.82
CA VAL A 4 19.04 -26.92 -32.62
C VAL A 4 19.44 -25.78 -31.68
N GLU A 5 20.71 -25.37 -31.76
CA GLU A 5 21.14 -24.08 -31.20
C GLU A 5 20.38 -22.96 -31.95
N ILE A 6 19.39 -22.41 -31.29
CA ILE A 6 18.73 -21.19 -31.75
C ILE A 6 19.68 -20.03 -31.48
N LEU A 7 20.49 -19.70 -32.47
CA LEU A 7 21.30 -18.48 -32.49
C LEU A 7 20.38 -17.25 -32.56
N TRP A 8 20.09 -16.68 -31.37
CA TRP A 8 19.51 -15.35 -31.28
C TRP A 8 20.59 -14.30 -31.51
N ASP A 9 21.12 -14.21 -32.71
CA ASP A 9 22.00 -13.12 -33.11
C ASP A 9 21.27 -12.24 -34.12
N VAL A 10 20.49 -11.30 -33.60
CA VAL A 10 20.21 -10.04 -34.28
C VAL A 10 20.27 -8.94 -33.23
N SER A 11 21.42 -8.33 -33.11
CA SER A 11 21.57 -7.05 -32.42
C SER A 11 20.84 -5.96 -33.22
N VAL A 12 19.50 -5.97 -33.12
CA VAL A 12 18.67 -4.92 -33.74
C VAL A 12 18.92 -3.64 -32.97
N ASN A 13 19.65 -2.73 -33.58
CA ASN A 13 19.90 -1.41 -33.06
C ASN A 13 18.73 -0.47 -33.39
N LYS A 14 18.46 0.45 -32.48
CA LYS A 14 17.47 1.52 -32.65
C LYS A 14 18.10 2.86 -32.39
N LYS A 15 17.81 3.84 -33.23
CA LYS A 15 18.28 5.20 -33.04
C LYS A 15 17.46 5.93 -31.98
N CYS A 16 18.14 6.42 -30.96
CA CYS A 16 17.53 7.26 -29.92
C CYS A 16 17.16 8.64 -30.51
N SER A 17 15.89 9.05 -30.37
CA SER A 17 15.43 10.34 -30.88
C SER A 17 16.05 11.55 -30.16
N MET A 18 16.54 11.37 -28.91
CA MET A 18 17.13 12.45 -28.12
C MET A 18 18.64 12.55 -28.29
N CYS A 19 19.40 11.50 -27.95
CA CYS A 19 20.86 11.56 -28.06
C CYS A 19 21.39 11.17 -29.44
N LYS A 20 20.52 10.75 -30.38
CA LYS A 20 20.84 10.38 -31.77
C LYS A 20 21.78 9.17 -31.92
N LYS A 21 22.13 8.48 -30.84
CA LYS A 21 22.98 7.30 -30.87
C LYS A 21 22.19 6.09 -31.33
N ASP A 22 22.84 5.22 -32.11
CA ASP A 22 22.30 3.89 -32.42
C ASP A 22 22.69 2.95 -31.28
N LEU A 23 21.68 2.36 -30.63
CA LEU A 23 21.83 1.58 -29.40
C LEU A 23 21.05 0.26 -29.51
N PRO A 24 21.48 -0.82 -28.85
CA PRO A 24 20.74 -2.07 -28.78
C PRO A 24 19.34 -1.86 -28.18
N LEU A 25 18.39 -2.70 -28.58
CA LEU A 25 16.99 -2.60 -28.16
C LEU A 25 16.81 -2.74 -26.63
N ASP A 26 17.66 -3.46 -25.93
CA ASP A 26 17.66 -3.59 -24.48
C ASP A 26 17.91 -2.27 -23.73
N GLN A 27 18.50 -1.29 -24.43
CA GLN A 27 18.66 0.09 -23.91
C GLN A 27 17.38 0.93 -24.01
N PHE A 28 16.30 0.37 -24.54
CA PHE A 28 15.02 1.05 -24.67
C PHE A 28 13.97 0.36 -23.84
N TYR A 29 13.11 1.14 -23.18
CA TYR A 29 11.98 0.59 -22.46
C TYR A 29 10.96 -0.01 -23.43
N LEU A 30 10.61 -1.28 -23.22
CA LEU A 30 9.52 -1.97 -23.95
C LEU A 30 8.21 -1.70 -23.21
N SER A 31 7.25 -1.08 -23.89
CA SER A 31 5.93 -0.85 -23.31
C SER A 31 5.07 -2.12 -23.35
N HIS A 32 4.00 -2.15 -22.55
CA HIS A 32 3.07 -3.28 -22.48
C HIS A 32 2.38 -3.66 -23.83
N ASN A 33 2.36 -2.71 -24.77
CA ASN A 33 1.84 -2.95 -26.13
C ASN A 33 2.91 -3.46 -27.11
N GLY A 34 4.07 -3.92 -26.63
CA GLY A 34 5.15 -4.48 -27.43
C GLY A 34 5.97 -3.46 -28.21
N ARG A 35 5.83 -2.16 -27.96
CA ARG A 35 6.58 -1.12 -28.66
C ARG A 35 7.72 -0.57 -27.80
N TYR A 36 8.91 -0.46 -28.39
CA TYR A 36 10.03 0.20 -27.76
C TYR A 36 9.85 1.72 -27.74
N ASN A 37 10.20 2.34 -26.62
CA ASN A 37 10.15 3.79 -26.45
C ASN A 37 10.97 4.49 -27.54
N PHE A 38 10.63 5.74 -27.85
CA PHE A 38 11.31 6.54 -28.89
C PHE A 38 12.72 7.01 -28.47
N CYS A 39 12.99 7.05 -27.15
CA CYS A 39 14.31 7.42 -26.61
C CYS A 39 14.84 6.30 -25.70
N CYS A 40 16.16 6.20 -25.59
CA CYS A 40 16.84 5.26 -24.72
C CYS A 40 16.54 5.54 -23.25
N THR A 41 16.69 4.52 -22.40
CA THR A 41 16.38 4.59 -20.96
C THR A 41 17.08 5.75 -20.23
N PRO A 42 18.38 6.05 -20.45
CA PRO A 42 19.01 7.22 -19.86
C PRO A 42 18.36 8.55 -20.30
N CYS A 43 18.09 8.71 -21.58
CA CYS A 43 17.42 9.92 -22.11
C CYS A 43 15.99 10.06 -21.58
N ASP A 44 15.24 8.97 -21.46
CA ASP A 44 13.89 8.99 -20.88
C ASP A 44 13.90 9.39 -19.40
N LYS A 45 14.90 8.95 -18.62
CA LYS A 45 15.08 9.39 -17.23
C LYS A 45 15.31 10.91 -17.17
N ILE A 46 16.20 11.45 -18.00
CA ILE A 46 16.47 12.91 -18.05
C ILE A 46 15.20 13.67 -18.43
N ARG A 47 14.50 13.22 -19.48
CA ARG A 47 13.24 13.82 -19.92
C ARG A 47 12.18 13.84 -18.79
N LYS A 48 12.02 12.72 -18.08
CA LYS A 48 11.08 12.61 -16.95
C LYS A 48 11.46 13.52 -15.79
N ILE A 49 12.77 13.66 -15.48
CA ILE A 49 13.24 14.59 -14.44
C ILE A 49 12.91 16.02 -14.83
N LYS A 50 13.24 16.43 -16.07
CA LYS A 50 12.94 17.76 -16.59
C LYS A 50 11.44 18.06 -16.56
N TYR A 51 10.61 17.15 -17.10
CA TYR A 51 9.16 17.29 -17.08
C TYR A 51 8.60 17.46 -15.65
N ARG A 52 9.09 16.67 -14.69
CA ARG A 52 8.65 16.78 -13.29
C ARG A 52 9.05 18.09 -12.64
N ALA A 53 10.22 18.62 -12.98
CA ALA A 53 10.70 19.90 -12.49
C ALA A 53 9.82 21.05 -13.03
N GLU A 54 9.53 21.04 -14.34
CA GLU A 54 8.75 22.06 -15.03
C GLU A 54 7.25 22.01 -14.69
N ASN A 55 6.72 20.82 -14.33
CA ASN A 55 5.30 20.60 -14.07
C ASN A 55 4.99 20.28 -12.60
N LYS A 56 5.85 20.66 -11.67
CA LYS A 56 5.74 20.30 -10.24
C LYS A 56 4.38 20.61 -9.64
N GLU A 57 3.83 21.80 -9.89
CA GLU A 57 2.54 22.20 -9.34
C GLU A 57 1.38 21.43 -9.97
N LYS A 58 1.40 21.25 -11.29
CA LYS A 58 0.39 20.46 -12.01
C LYS A 58 0.35 19.01 -11.52
N ILE A 59 1.51 18.39 -11.33
CA ILE A 59 1.64 17.03 -10.80
C ILE A 59 1.13 16.98 -9.36
N ALA A 60 1.54 17.94 -8.51
CA ALA A 60 1.09 18.01 -7.13
C ALA A 60 -0.44 18.16 -7.02
N LEU A 61 -1.07 18.95 -7.91
CA LEU A 61 -2.51 19.09 -7.95
C LEU A 61 -3.20 17.79 -8.41
N ALA A 62 -2.68 17.13 -9.42
CA ALA A 62 -3.20 15.84 -9.90
C ALA A 62 -3.08 14.75 -8.83
N ASP A 63 -1.92 14.66 -8.19
CA ASP A 63 -1.67 13.76 -7.06
C ASP A 63 -2.64 14.05 -5.92
N HIS A 64 -2.84 15.33 -5.58
CA HIS A 64 -3.76 15.75 -4.54
C HIS A 64 -5.21 15.34 -4.85
N LYS A 65 -5.66 15.54 -6.09
CA LYS A 65 -7.00 15.10 -6.53
C LYS A 65 -7.14 13.57 -6.40
N TYR A 66 -6.15 12.80 -6.89
CA TYR A 66 -6.19 11.34 -6.83
C TYR A 66 -6.19 10.81 -5.39
N ILE A 67 -5.32 11.33 -4.54
CA ILE A 67 -5.17 10.91 -3.15
C ILE A 67 -6.44 11.18 -2.32
N ASN A 68 -7.24 12.18 -2.70
CA ASN A 68 -8.51 12.49 -2.04
C ASN A 68 -9.69 11.65 -2.56
N THR A 69 -9.46 10.76 -3.53
CA THR A 69 -10.45 9.73 -3.86
C THR A 69 -10.34 8.55 -2.88
N GLU A 70 -11.43 7.82 -2.68
CA GLU A 70 -11.44 6.57 -1.90
C GLU A 70 -10.32 5.62 -2.37
N ARG A 71 -10.28 5.34 -3.67
CA ARG A 71 -9.26 4.46 -4.26
C ARG A 71 -7.84 4.95 -4.02
N GLY A 72 -7.60 6.25 -4.17
CA GLY A 72 -6.28 6.85 -3.93
C GLY A 72 -5.86 6.75 -2.48
N TYR A 73 -6.79 6.97 -1.55
CA TYR A 73 -6.56 6.84 -0.11
C TYR A 73 -6.23 5.39 0.27
N VAL A 74 -7.06 4.43 -0.18
CA VAL A 74 -6.86 2.99 0.07
C VAL A 74 -5.51 2.52 -0.49
N ASN A 75 -5.19 2.89 -1.72
CA ASN A 75 -3.90 2.53 -2.33
C ASN A 75 -2.70 3.10 -1.55
N GLU A 76 -2.83 4.28 -0.92
CA GLU A 76 -1.77 4.82 -0.07
C GLU A 76 -1.65 4.05 1.24
N VAL A 77 -2.75 3.66 1.86
CA VAL A 77 -2.75 2.83 3.09
C VAL A 77 -2.07 1.49 2.81
N ILE A 78 -2.52 0.78 1.77
CA ILE A 78 -1.93 -0.49 1.33
C ILE A 78 -0.45 -0.30 0.95
N GLY A 79 -0.15 0.68 0.11
CA GLY A 79 1.23 1.00 -0.29
C GLY A 79 2.15 1.28 0.89
N GLY A 80 1.63 1.93 1.93
CA GLY A 80 2.35 2.19 3.18
C GLY A 80 2.72 0.92 3.95
N ILE A 81 1.89 -0.11 3.93
CA ILE A 81 2.19 -1.42 4.53
C ILE A 81 3.40 -2.03 3.83
N PHE A 82 3.37 -2.14 2.49
CA PHE A 82 4.46 -2.72 1.71
C PHE A 82 5.76 -1.90 1.74
N GLN A 83 5.66 -0.59 1.89
CA GLN A 83 6.86 0.25 2.07
C GLN A 83 7.50 0.02 3.45
N ARG A 84 6.71 -0.18 4.50
CA ARG A 84 7.24 -0.49 5.83
C ARG A 84 7.90 -1.86 5.87
N ALA A 85 7.35 -2.84 5.15
CA ALA A 85 7.91 -4.18 5.01
C ALA A 85 9.32 -4.19 4.37
N LYS A 86 9.62 -3.23 3.49
CA LYS A 86 10.93 -3.10 2.82
C LYS A 86 12.00 -2.44 3.69
N ARG A 87 11.67 -1.90 4.84
CA ARG A 87 12.65 -1.27 5.73
C ARG A 87 13.32 -2.34 6.57
N THR A 88 14.59 -2.60 6.27
CA THR A 88 15.42 -3.64 6.89
C THR A 88 15.90 -3.32 8.31
N ASP A 89 15.74 -2.08 8.75
CA ASP A 89 16.16 -1.56 10.05
C ASP A 89 15.28 -2.02 11.24
N ARG A 90 14.19 -2.69 10.93
CA ARG A 90 13.29 -3.28 11.93
C ARG A 90 13.35 -4.80 11.80
N ASN A 91 13.86 -5.49 12.81
CA ASN A 91 13.88 -6.95 12.93
C ASN A 91 12.48 -7.59 12.97
N MET A 92 11.56 -7.11 12.16
CA MET A 92 10.18 -7.59 12.11
C MET A 92 9.91 -8.20 10.76
N VAL A 93 9.42 -9.42 10.76
CA VAL A 93 8.85 -10.07 9.57
C VAL A 93 7.56 -9.35 9.20
N TRP A 94 7.70 -8.26 8.46
CA TRP A 94 6.57 -7.42 8.02
C TRP A 94 6.18 -7.66 6.57
N GLN A 95 6.76 -8.68 5.96
CA GLN A 95 6.47 -8.95 4.56
C GLN A 95 5.06 -9.55 4.47
N PRO A 96 4.08 -8.85 3.82
CA PRO A 96 2.74 -9.40 3.67
C PRO A 96 2.78 -10.71 2.86
N ASP A 97 1.98 -11.69 3.27
CA ASP A 97 1.80 -12.96 2.53
C ASP A 97 0.87 -12.80 1.32
N ILE A 98 0.22 -11.65 1.21
CA ILE A 98 -0.69 -11.33 0.11
C ILE A 98 -0.19 -10.14 -0.68
N SER A 99 -0.50 -10.09 -1.97
CA SER A 99 -0.17 -8.96 -2.84
C SER A 99 -1.03 -7.72 -2.53
N LYS A 100 -0.67 -6.57 -3.10
CA LYS A 100 -1.47 -5.34 -2.96
C LYS A 100 -2.84 -5.50 -3.60
N GLU A 101 -2.87 -6.17 -4.73
CA GLU A 101 -4.07 -6.47 -5.49
C GLU A 101 -5.00 -7.36 -4.66
N GLN A 102 -4.48 -8.45 -4.12
CA GLN A 102 -5.24 -9.34 -3.23
C GLN A 102 -5.77 -8.60 -1.99
N MET A 103 -4.95 -7.74 -1.36
CA MET A 103 -5.39 -6.96 -0.20
C MET A 103 -6.52 -5.98 -0.57
N TYR A 104 -6.50 -5.44 -1.79
CA TYR A 104 -7.56 -4.60 -2.31
C TYR A 104 -8.84 -5.41 -2.60
N ASP A 105 -8.69 -6.60 -3.16
CA ASP A 105 -9.82 -7.50 -3.45
C ASP A 105 -10.52 -7.95 -2.16
N GLU A 106 -9.76 -8.31 -1.12
CA GLU A 106 -10.31 -8.61 0.21
C GLU A 106 -11.10 -7.43 0.80
N LEU A 107 -10.60 -6.20 0.62
CA LEU A 107 -11.34 -5.01 1.02
C LEU A 107 -12.65 -4.86 0.24
N MET A 108 -12.64 -5.13 -1.06
CA MET A 108 -13.86 -5.03 -1.87
C MET A 108 -14.89 -6.07 -1.47
N LEU A 109 -14.48 -7.31 -1.18
CA LEU A 109 -15.34 -8.35 -0.64
C LEU A 109 -15.92 -7.95 0.72
N TYR A 110 -15.08 -7.46 1.62
CA TYR A 110 -15.52 -6.97 2.92
C TYR A 110 -16.57 -5.84 2.79
N ILE A 111 -16.33 -4.87 1.88
CA ILE A 111 -17.28 -3.76 1.66
C ILE A 111 -18.61 -4.26 1.11
N GLN A 112 -18.60 -5.28 0.26
CA GLN A 112 -19.81 -5.88 -0.29
C GLN A 112 -20.69 -6.47 0.80
N ASP A 113 -20.10 -7.15 1.78
CA ASP A 113 -20.84 -7.87 2.84
C ASP A 113 -21.17 -6.97 4.04
N HIS A 114 -20.30 -6.03 4.39
CA HIS A 114 -20.36 -5.26 5.64
C HIS A 114 -20.49 -3.75 5.43
N GLY A 115 -20.47 -3.29 4.17
CA GLY A 115 -20.40 -1.86 3.87
C GLY A 115 -19.06 -1.24 4.26
N ARG A 116 -19.00 0.09 4.27
CA ARG A 116 -17.79 0.85 4.64
C ARG A 116 -17.71 1.10 6.15
N ASN A 117 -17.83 0.03 6.92
CA ASN A 117 -17.88 0.09 8.38
C ASN A 117 -16.64 -0.53 9.02
N CYS A 118 -16.16 0.10 10.07
CA CYS A 118 -15.06 -0.42 10.88
C CYS A 118 -15.45 -1.75 11.50
N GLU A 119 -14.64 -2.78 11.33
CA GLU A 119 -14.89 -4.11 11.85
C GLU A 119 -14.95 -4.14 13.38
N TYR A 120 -14.19 -3.27 14.07
CA TYR A 120 -14.21 -3.19 15.53
C TYR A 120 -15.40 -2.41 16.10
N CYS A 121 -15.62 -1.15 15.67
CA CYS A 121 -16.66 -0.30 16.27
C CYS A 121 -17.93 -0.19 15.44
N LYS A 122 -17.99 -0.84 14.30
CA LYS A 122 -19.13 -0.85 13.35
C LYS A 122 -19.53 0.53 12.81
N GLN A 123 -18.78 1.59 13.13
CA GLN A 123 -19.04 2.93 12.61
C GLN A 123 -18.45 3.08 11.19
N PRO A 124 -19.08 3.88 10.33
CA PRO A 124 -18.56 4.14 8.99
C PRO A 124 -17.21 4.83 9.07
N TRP A 125 -16.28 4.40 8.22
CA TRP A 125 -14.99 5.08 8.07
C TRP A 125 -15.05 6.17 7.00
N THR A 126 -14.11 7.08 7.09
CA THR A 126 -13.91 8.18 6.14
C THR A 126 -12.57 8.07 5.43
N TYR A 127 -12.38 8.87 4.39
CA TYR A 127 -11.14 8.95 3.62
C TYR A 127 -10.58 10.38 3.60
N GLN A 128 -10.89 11.17 4.61
CA GLN A 128 -10.52 12.59 4.65
C GLN A 128 -9.04 12.75 4.95
N ARG A 129 -8.40 13.67 4.23
CA ARG A 129 -7.05 14.13 4.57
C ARG A 129 -7.13 15.45 5.27
N ALA A 130 -6.43 15.58 6.38
CA ALA A 130 -6.16 16.91 6.92
C ALA A 130 -5.41 17.72 5.86
N LEU A 131 -5.91 18.91 5.54
CA LEU A 131 -5.23 19.87 4.66
C LEU A 131 -3.90 20.26 5.34
N GLY A 132 -2.83 19.61 4.93
CA GLY A 132 -1.49 19.85 5.46
C GLY A 132 -0.47 19.80 4.34
N VAL A 133 0.32 20.85 4.24
CA VAL A 133 1.42 20.96 3.27
C VAL A 133 2.35 19.74 3.41
N ARG A 134 2.56 19.01 2.30
CA ARG A 134 3.60 17.97 2.21
C ARG A 134 4.94 18.57 2.65
N GLY A 135 5.58 17.97 3.64
CA GLY A 135 6.99 18.25 3.90
C GLY A 135 7.35 18.81 5.27
N THR A 136 6.41 19.09 6.16
CA THR A 136 6.74 19.47 7.53
C THR A 136 6.72 18.26 8.47
N LYS A 137 7.73 18.12 9.33
CA LYS A 137 7.87 17.03 10.34
C LYS A 137 6.65 16.89 11.27
N ASN A 138 5.72 17.86 11.23
CA ASN A 138 4.48 17.87 12.01
C ASN A 138 3.25 17.27 11.28
N THR A 139 3.40 16.76 10.05
CA THR A 139 2.27 16.19 9.29
C THR A 139 1.74 14.87 9.87
N ALA A 140 2.57 14.11 10.58
CA ALA A 140 2.13 12.89 11.26
C ALA A 140 1.11 13.19 12.38
N ARG A 141 1.32 14.24 13.18
CA ARG A 141 0.38 14.68 14.24
C ARG A 141 -0.93 15.25 13.67
N LYS A 142 -0.88 15.95 12.53
CA LYS A 142 -2.09 16.49 11.87
C LYS A 142 -2.91 15.39 11.18
N ARG A 143 -2.28 14.25 10.77
CA ARG A 143 -2.99 13.08 10.27
C ARG A 143 -3.75 12.33 11.37
N ALA A 144 -3.32 12.42 12.61
CA ALA A 144 -3.97 11.80 13.77
C ALA A 144 -5.35 12.39 14.11
N GLY A 145 -5.73 13.51 13.47
CA GLY A 145 -7.00 14.20 13.78
C GLY A 145 -8.26 13.53 13.24
N LEU A 146 -8.15 12.52 12.39
CA LEU A 146 -9.32 11.85 11.80
C LEU A 146 -9.34 10.37 12.20
N ASN A 147 -9.76 10.13 13.43
CA ASN A 147 -9.90 8.79 14.00
C ASN A 147 -10.88 7.91 13.20
N THR A 148 -11.78 8.51 12.43
CA THR A 148 -12.75 7.83 11.57
C THR A 148 -12.16 7.35 10.25
N ASN A 149 -10.97 7.78 9.86
CA ASN A 149 -10.36 7.38 8.59
C ASN A 149 -10.11 5.88 8.52
N PHE A 150 -10.25 5.35 7.29
CA PHE A 150 -9.93 3.97 6.97
C PHE A 150 -8.48 3.61 7.31
N SER A 151 -8.29 2.44 7.87
CA SER A 151 -7.00 1.83 8.19
C SER A 151 -7.08 0.32 8.04
N ILE A 152 -5.94 -0.34 7.91
CA ILE A 152 -5.81 -1.80 7.95
C ILE A 152 -4.96 -2.15 9.16
N ASP A 153 -5.51 -3.00 10.02
CA ASP A 153 -4.85 -3.52 11.20
C ASP A 153 -4.48 -5.00 11.00
N ARG A 154 -3.63 -5.53 11.85
CA ARG A 154 -3.37 -6.96 12.00
C ARG A 154 -4.07 -7.43 13.26
N LEU A 155 -4.91 -8.45 13.15
CA LEU A 155 -5.60 -9.03 14.31
C LEU A 155 -4.56 -9.46 15.36
N ASP A 156 -3.57 -10.23 14.95
CA ASP A 156 -2.38 -10.55 15.75
C ASP A 156 -1.17 -9.77 15.24
N THR A 157 -0.61 -8.91 16.09
CA THR A 157 0.55 -8.08 15.77
C THR A 157 1.87 -8.84 15.72
N THR A 158 1.91 -10.09 16.16
CA THR A 158 3.10 -10.95 16.14
C THR A 158 3.34 -11.63 14.79
N ILE A 159 2.31 -11.74 13.96
CA ILE A 159 2.38 -12.31 12.63
C ILE A 159 2.17 -11.24 11.55
N THR A 160 2.49 -11.58 10.30
CA THR A 160 2.42 -10.64 9.18
C THR A 160 0.99 -10.36 8.72
N TYR A 161 0.85 -9.48 7.72
CA TYR A 161 -0.41 -9.25 7.01
C TYR A 161 -0.70 -10.45 6.11
N SER A 162 -1.68 -11.26 6.48
CA SER A 162 -2.24 -12.36 5.70
C SER A 162 -3.76 -12.18 5.57
N ARG A 163 -4.39 -12.97 4.73
CA ARG A 163 -5.85 -12.93 4.54
C ARG A 163 -6.59 -13.07 5.87
N ASP A 164 -6.17 -14.00 6.72
CA ASP A 164 -6.82 -14.30 8.00
C ASP A 164 -6.41 -13.36 9.13
N ASN A 165 -5.42 -12.49 8.89
CA ASN A 165 -4.89 -11.59 9.92
C ASN A 165 -5.09 -10.10 9.61
N ILE A 166 -5.72 -9.74 8.49
CA ILE A 166 -6.06 -8.35 8.19
C ILE A 166 -7.45 -8.01 8.72
N VAL A 167 -7.58 -6.80 9.25
CA VAL A 167 -8.83 -6.24 9.75
C VAL A 167 -9.02 -4.86 9.15
N PHE A 168 -10.16 -4.63 8.51
CA PHE A 168 -10.52 -3.35 7.93
C PHE A 168 -11.20 -2.49 8.98
N CYS A 169 -10.52 -1.46 9.45
CA CYS A 169 -10.95 -0.69 10.61
C CYS A 169 -10.75 0.81 10.43
N CYS A 170 -11.19 1.60 11.39
CA CYS A 170 -10.84 3.01 11.45
C CYS A 170 -9.52 3.24 12.20
N VAL A 171 -8.84 4.33 11.89
CA VAL A 171 -7.56 4.74 12.53
C VAL A 171 -7.69 4.80 14.06
N GLY A 172 -8.84 5.26 14.57
CA GLY A 172 -9.08 5.35 16.01
C GLY A 172 -9.08 4.00 16.70
N CYS A 173 -9.72 2.98 16.09
CA CYS A 173 -9.72 1.62 16.63
C CYS A 173 -8.34 0.97 16.51
N ASN A 174 -7.68 1.12 15.35
CA ASN A 174 -6.32 0.64 15.14
C ASN A 174 -5.35 1.20 16.19
N ASN A 175 -5.40 2.52 16.44
CA ASN A 175 -4.56 3.15 17.43
C ASN A 175 -4.87 2.70 18.87
N ARG A 176 -6.15 2.47 19.22
CA ARG A 176 -6.54 1.96 20.55
C ARG A 176 -6.08 0.53 20.75
N LYS A 177 -6.21 -0.33 19.75
CA LYS A 177 -5.71 -1.70 19.82
C LYS A 177 -4.18 -1.70 19.91
N ASN A 178 -3.50 -0.86 19.13
CA ASN A 178 -2.05 -0.73 19.09
C ASN A 178 -1.34 -2.09 19.05
N GLN A 179 -0.56 -2.44 20.11
CA GLN A 179 0.17 -3.70 20.21
C GLN A 179 -0.50 -4.72 21.15
N VAL A 180 -1.76 -4.52 21.48
CA VAL A 180 -2.52 -5.49 22.28
C VAL A 180 -2.59 -6.82 21.52
N ARG A 181 -2.15 -7.90 22.17
CA ARG A 181 -2.18 -9.25 21.60
C ARG A 181 -3.49 -9.93 21.94
N ILE A 182 -3.87 -10.91 21.15
CA ILE A 182 -5.07 -11.75 21.46
C ILE A 182 -4.94 -12.38 22.84
N SER A 183 -3.74 -12.88 23.19
CA SER A 183 -3.45 -13.42 24.52
C SER A 183 -3.72 -12.43 25.64
N ASP A 184 -3.41 -11.15 25.47
CA ASP A 184 -3.63 -10.12 26.46
C ASP A 184 -5.13 -9.87 26.63
N ILE A 185 -5.90 -9.84 25.53
CA ILE A 185 -7.35 -9.72 25.55
C ILE A 185 -7.96 -10.92 26.27
N MET A 186 -7.52 -12.14 25.94
CA MET A 186 -8.03 -13.37 26.59
C MET A 186 -7.74 -13.39 28.10
N ASN A 187 -6.55 -12.93 28.51
CA ASN A 187 -6.21 -12.81 29.91
C ASN A 187 -7.07 -11.78 30.64
N ILE A 188 -7.31 -10.61 30.02
CA ILE A 188 -8.19 -9.58 30.57
C ILE A 188 -9.62 -10.13 30.71
N LEU A 189 -10.15 -10.80 29.70
CA LEU A 189 -11.48 -11.41 29.72
C LEU A 189 -11.59 -12.49 30.80
N LYS A 190 -10.54 -13.32 30.95
CA LYS A 190 -10.49 -14.34 32.00
C LYS A 190 -10.59 -13.73 33.39
N VAL A 191 -9.74 -12.73 33.70
CA VAL A 191 -9.76 -12.02 34.98
C VAL A 191 -11.11 -11.33 35.20
N TRP A 192 -11.69 -10.74 34.15
CA TRP A 192 -12.99 -10.08 34.24
C TRP A 192 -14.10 -11.08 34.57
N LYS A 193 -14.16 -12.25 33.90
CA LYS A 193 -15.12 -13.33 34.17
C LYS A 193 -15.00 -13.84 35.60
N GLU A 194 -13.76 -14.07 36.07
CA GLU A 194 -13.50 -14.55 37.43
C GLU A 194 -14.03 -13.57 38.50
N ARG A 195 -13.96 -12.26 38.23
CA ARG A 195 -14.40 -11.22 39.17
C ARG A 195 -15.88 -10.90 39.10
N THR A 196 -16.47 -10.94 37.90
CA THR A 196 -17.90 -10.56 37.71
C THR A 196 -18.86 -11.72 37.84
N LYS A 197 -18.37 -12.97 37.82
CA LYS A 197 -19.19 -14.20 37.73
C LYS A 197 -20.18 -14.16 36.55
N ASP A 198 -19.86 -13.38 35.52
CA ASP A 198 -20.75 -13.23 34.36
C ASP A 198 -20.47 -14.34 33.36
N GLU A 199 -21.42 -15.30 33.27
CA GLU A 199 -21.35 -16.44 32.37
C GLU A 199 -21.76 -16.07 30.91
N SER A 200 -22.25 -14.85 30.67
CA SER A 200 -22.83 -14.44 29.39
C SER A 200 -21.82 -14.26 28.24
N ILE A 201 -20.50 -14.26 28.52
CA ILE A 201 -19.43 -14.11 27.52
C ILE A 201 -18.83 -15.47 27.14
N GLY A 202 -19.61 -16.52 27.17
CA GLY A 202 -19.15 -17.91 27.01
C GLY A 202 -19.11 -18.48 25.59
N SER A 203 -19.52 -17.72 24.56
CA SER A 203 -19.67 -18.25 23.19
C SER A 203 -19.20 -17.23 22.16
N ILE A 204 -17.88 -17.09 22.02
CA ILE A 204 -17.24 -16.48 20.86
C ILE A 204 -16.32 -17.53 20.23
#